data_a884becfd2539d9cedea24540d621d38
#
_entry.id   a884becfd2539d9cedea24540d621d38
#
_cell.length_a   1.000
_cell.length_b   1.000
_cell.length_c   1.000
_cell.angle_alpha   90.00
_cell.angle_beta   90.00
_cell.angle_gamma   90.00
#
_symmetry.space_group_name_H-M   'P 1'
#
loop_
_entity.id
_entity.type
_entity.pdbx_description
1 polymer ?
#
loop_
_entity_poly.entity_id
_entity_poly.type
_entity_poly.pdbx_seq_one_letter_code
_entity_poly.pdbx_strand_id
1 'polypeptide(L)' 'MISWKAEEARDLDQTELKERLSEARAELFNLRFQHATGALENTARIKAVRRDLARLLTVEREKSTGE' A
#
# COMPACT_ATOMS: atom_id res chain seq x y z
N MET A 1 4.07 2.03 10.18
CA MET A 1 3.87 1.59 8.79
C MET A 1 3.05 0.31 8.76
N ILE A 2 2.17 0.23 7.81
CA ILE A 2 1.29 -0.92 7.67
C ILE A 2 1.96 -1.99 6.82
N SER A 3 1.98 -3.22 7.33
CA SER A 3 2.50 -4.35 6.58
C SER A 3 1.37 -5.37 6.45
N TRP A 4 0.83 -5.49 5.25
CA TRP A 4 -0.34 -6.33 5.00
C TRP A 4 0.03 -7.59 4.27
N LYS A 5 -0.35 -8.72 4.84
CA LYS A 5 -0.27 -9.98 4.11
C LYS A 5 -1.48 -10.09 3.19
N ALA A 6 -1.31 -10.82 2.09
CA ALA A 6 -2.39 -10.97 1.14
C ALA A 6 -3.66 -11.55 1.77
N GLU A 7 -3.48 -12.50 2.70
CA GLU A 7 -4.63 -13.10 3.37
C GLU A 7 -5.43 -12.08 4.16
N GLU A 8 -4.73 -11.19 4.87
CA GLU A 8 -5.40 -10.15 5.64
C GLU A 8 -6.15 -9.20 4.72
N ALA A 9 -5.53 -8.85 3.59
CA ALA A 9 -6.16 -7.96 2.64
C ALA A 9 -7.42 -8.59 2.03
N ARG A 10 -7.41 -9.90 1.82
CA ARG A 10 -8.57 -10.57 1.25
C ARG A 10 -9.77 -10.61 2.18
N ASP A 11 -9.52 -10.47 3.48
CA ASP A 11 -10.61 -10.46 4.47
C ASP A 11 -11.32 -9.10 4.53
N LEU A 12 -10.75 -8.07 3.92
CA LEU A 12 -11.36 -6.76 3.93
C LEU A 12 -12.45 -6.67 2.87
N ASP A 13 -13.53 -5.92 3.17
CA ASP A 13 -14.51 -5.65 2.14
C ASP A 13 -13.96 -4.59 1.19
N GLN A 14 -14.69 -4.29 0.11
CA GLN A 14 -14.18 -3.38 -0.91
C GLN A 14 -13.99 -1.98 -0.38
N THR A 15 -14.87 -1.52 0.50
CA THR A 15 -14.75 -0.18 1.06
C THR A 15 -13.49 -0.05 1.89
N GLU A 16 -13.28 -1.02 2.79
CA GLU A 16 -12.08 -1.02 3.62
C GLU A 16 -10.82 -1.15 2.77
N LEU A 17 -10.87 -1.98 1.75
CA LEU A 17 -9.73 -2.17 0.87
C LEU A 17 -9.35 -0.88 0.16
N LYS A 18 -10.34 -0.15 -0.33
CA LYS A 18 -10.08 1.13 -0.97
C LYS A 18 -9.48 2.14 -0.01
N GLU A 19 -9.95 2.14 1.23
CA GLU A 19 -9.38 3.02 2.25
C GLU A 19 -7.91 2.69 2.50
N ARG A 20 -7.59 1.40 2.60
CA ARG A 20 -6.20 0.98 2.80
C ARG A 20 -5.33 1.36 1.62
N LEU A 21 -5.86 1.21 0.41
CA LEU A 21 -5.14 1.62 -0.79
C LEU A 21 -4.85 3.11 -0.78
N SER A 22 -5.83 3.91 -0.41
CA SER A 22 -5.66 5.34 -0.35
C SER A 22 -4.60 5.73 0.67
N GLU A 23 -4.64 5.11 1.85
CA GLU A 23 -3.64 5.36 2.88
C GLU A 23 -2.24 4.97 2.42
N ALA A 24 -2.12 3.82 1.77
CA ALA A 24 -0.82 3.35 1.31
C ALA A 24 -0.24 4.27 0.23
N ARG A 25 -1.10 4.74 -0.67
CA ARG A 25 -0.66 5.67 -1.71
C ARG A 25 -0.20 6.99 -1.11
N ALA A 26 -0.93 7.49 -0.11
CA ALA A 26 -0.57 8.74 0.54
C ALA A 26 0.77 8.59 1.27
N GLU A 27 0.97 7.48 1.93
CA GLU A 27 2.24 7.24 2.63
C GLU A 27 3.39 7.13 1.64
N LEU A 28 3.18 6.43 0.53
CA LEU A 28 4.22 6.31 -0.48
C LEU A 28 4.58 7.66 -1.05
N PHE A 29 3.59 8.49 -1.32
CA PHE A 29 3.83 9.84 -1.83
C PHE A 29 4.65 10.65 -0.84
N ASN A 30 4.28 10.60 0.43
CA ASN A 30 5.00 11.31 1.48
C ASN A 30 6.46 10.85 1.58
N LEU A 31 6.67 9.55 1.54
CA LEU A 31 8.03 9.01 1.64
C LEU A 31 8.87 9.41 0.45
N ARG A 32 8.28 9.41 -0.75
CA ARG A 32 9.00 9.85 -1.94
C ARG A 32 9.35 11.32 -1.86
N PHE A 33 8.42 12.13 -1.34
CA PHE A 33 8.69 13.54 -1.18
C PHE A 33 9.83 13.78 -0.19
N GLN A 34 9.82 13.08 0.94
CA GLN A 34 10.88 13.20 1.93
C GLN A 34 12.22 12.77 1.35
N HIS A 35 12.22 11.72 0.57
CA HIS A 35 13.45 11.25 -0.07
C HIS A 35 13.97 12.30 -1.05
N ALA A 36 13.09 12.89 -1.82
CA ALA A 36 13.47 13.90 -2.82
C ALA A 36 14.06 15.15 -2.17
N THR A 37 13.58 15.51 -0.97
CA THR A 37 14.09 16.69 -0.25
C THR A 37 15.27 16.38 0.63
N GLY A 38 15.71 15.12 0.68
CA GLY A 38 16.82 14.73 1.51
C GLY A 38 16.50 14.46 2.97
N ALA A 39 15.22 14.55 3.34
CA ALA A 39 14.80 14.30 4.71
C ALA A 39 14.76 12.82 5.06
N LEU A 40 14.66 11.94 4.06
CA LEU A 40 14.61 10.50 4.28
C LEU A 40 15.90 9.88 3.78
N GLU A 41 16.67 9.32 4.70
CA GLU A 41 17.95 8.73 4.35
C GLU A 41 17.83 7.25 3.97
N ASN A 42 16.90 6.56 4.62
CA ASN A 42 16.74 5.12 4.42
C ASN A 42 15.54 4.86 3.51
N THR A 43 15.79 4.26 2.35
CA THR A 43 14.74 4.00 1.36
C THR A 43 14.03 2.68 1.59
N ALA A 44 14.38 1.93 2.63
CA ALA A 44 13.73 0.64 2.89
C ALA A 44 12.24 0.79 3.13
N ARG A 45 11.83 1.90 3.75
CA ARG A 45 10.40 2.14 3.98
C ARG A 45 9.63 2.32 2.67
N ILE A 46 10.27 2.97 1.70
CA ILE A 46 9.65 3.14 0.38
C ILE A 46 9.41 1.78 -0.25
N LYS A 47 10.40 0.91 -0.21
CA LYS A 47 10.25 -0.43 -0.78
C LYS A 47 9.17 -1.22 -0.06
N ALA A 48 9.10 -1.12 1.27
CA ALA A 48 8.11 -1.85 2.04
C ALA A 48 6.70 -1.37 1.70
N VAL A 49 6.50 -0.06 1.63
CA VAL A 49 5.18 0.48 1.33
C VAL A 49 4.78 0.14 -0.11
N ARG A 50 5.71 0.19 -1.04
CA ARG A 50 5.42 -0.20 -2.43
C ARG A 50 4.98 -1.65 -2.51
N ARG A 51 5.63 -2.53 -1.76
CA ARG A 51 5.27 -3.94 -1.74
C ARG A 51 3.87 -4.13 -1.17
N ASP A 52 3.57 -3.45 -0.06
CA ASP A 52 2.25 -3.54 0.54
C ASP A 52 1.18 -3.02 -0.40
N LEU A 53 1.46 -1.91 -1.08
CA LEU A 53 0.53 -1.35 -2.05
C LEU A 53 0.28 -2.32 -3.19
N ALA A 54 1.32 -2.98 -3.69
CA ALA A 54 1.17 -3.95 -4.75
C ALA A 54 0.28 -5.12 -4.33
N ARG A 55 0.43 -5.57 -3.09
CA ARG A 55 -0.41 -6.64 -2.58
C ARG A 55 -1.87 -6.22 -2.50
N LEU A 56 -2.12 -5.02 -2.00
CA LEU A 56 -3.48 -4.50 -1.91
C LEU A 56 -4.11 -4.34 -3.29
N LEU A 57 -3.34 -3.86 -4.26
CA LEU A 57 -3.83 -3.72 -5.62
C LEU A 57 -4.16 -5.07 -6.23
N THR A 58 -3.34 -6.08 -5.97
CA THR A 58 -3.59 -7.42 -6.47
C THR A 58 -4.91 -7.97 -5.92
N VAL A 59 -5.12 -7.79 -4.62
CA VAL A 59 -6.35 -8.27 -3.98
C VAL A 59 -7.56 -7.51 -4.50
N GLU A 60 -7.43 -6.20 -4.69
CA GLU A 60 -8.53 -5.42 -5.23
C GLU A 60 -8.90 -5.89 -6.63
N ARG A 61 -7.90 -6.20 -7.45
CA ARG A 61 -8.15 -6.70 -8.78
C ARG A 61 -8.87 -8.04 -8.74
N GLU A 62 -8.45 -8.94 -7.85
CA GLU A 62 -9.10 -10.22 -7.70
C GLU A 62 -10.57 -10.04 -7.34
N LYS A 63 -10.85 -9.16 -6.40
CA LYS A 63 -12.22 -8.94 -5.96
C LYS A 63 -13.07 -8.29 -7.04
N SER A 64 -12.46 -7.48 -7.88
CA SER A 64 -13.19 -6.80 -8.95
C SER A 64 -13.54 -7.73 -10.11
N THR A 65 -12.67 -8.70 -10.39
CA THR A 65 -12.83 -9.53 -11.58
C THR A 65 -13.23 -10.97 -11.29
N GLY A 66 -12.93 -11.45 -10.13
CA GLY A 66 -13.09 -12.86 -9.83
C GLY A 66 -14.41 -13.22 -9.19
N GLU A 67 -15.06 -12.26 -8.64
CA GLU A 67 -16.27 -12.51 -7.89
C GLU A 67 -17.48 -12.05 -8.63
#